data_9d5fa682b5c605af5d7d15efcbb8d19b
#
_entry.id   9d5fa682b5c605af5d7d15efcbb8d19b
#
_cell.length_a   1.000
_cell.length_b   1.000
_cell.length_c   1.000
_cell.angle_alpha   90.00
_cell.angle_beta   90.00
_cell.angle_gamma   90.00
#
_symmetry.space_group_name_H-M   'P 1'
#
loop_
_entity.id
_entity.type
_entity.pdbx_description
1 polymer ?
#
loop_
_entity_poly.entity_id
_entity_poly.type
_entity_poly.pdbx_seq_one_letter_code
_entity_poly.pdbx_strand_id
1 'polypeptide(L)'
;MGNIFDILGPVMVGPSSSHTAGAARIGLIARQLFGRQPERAKVYLHGSFAATGKGHGTDKALIAGLLGMLPDDMRIPQSFEIAKEEGMDFVIENKDIKGAHPNTAQIIMEAEGVPAMKIQAHSIGGGRIKVCKLDGIDVNFSGESYTMIIRNVDEPGRILSLIHI
;
A
#
# COMPACT_ATOMS: atom_id res chain seq x y z
N MET A 1 -21.93 5.84 16.26
CA MET A 1 -21.05 6.15 17.41
C MET A 1 -19.70 5.50 17.13
N GLY A 2 -18.62 6.29 17.03
CA GLY A 2 -17.28 5.74 16.92
C GLY A 2 -16.92 4.96 18.18
N ASN A 3 -16.27 3.83 18.03
CA ASN A 3 -15.79 3.03 19.14
C ASN A 3 -14.63 3.77 19.80
N ILE A 4 -14.50 3.71 21.14
CA ILE A 4 -13.37 4.30 21.87
C ILE A 4 -12.01 3.78 21.35
N PHE A 5 -12.00 2.56 20.84
CA PHE A 5 -10.83 1.94 20.20
C PHE A 5 -10.44 2.58 18.86
N ASP A 6 -11.34 3.35 18.22
CA ASP A 6 -10.98 4.14 17.01
C ASP A 6 -10.10 5.35 17.36
N ILE A 7 -10.04 5.73 18.65
CA ILE A 7 -9.24 6.84 19.20
C ILE A 7 -7.85 6.34 19.61
N LEU A 8 -7.75 5.08 19.99
CA LEU A 8 -6.51 4.44 20.43
C LEU A 8 -5.69 4.01 19.22
N GLY A 9 -5.16 4.71 18.39
CA GLY A 9 -4.38 4.32 17.21
C GLY A 9 -3.86 2.86 17.19
N PRO A 10 -3.42 2.34 16.07
CA PRO A 10 -2.93 0.97 15.98
C PRO A 10 -1.66 0.78 16.81
N VAL A 11 -1.39 -0.44 17.26
CA VAL A 11 -0.06 -0.83 17.73
C VAL A 11 0.89 -0.66 16.54
N MET A 12 1.95 0.15 16.70
CA MET A 12 2.82 0.53 15.59
C MET A 12 4.22 0.88 16.05
N VAL A 13 5.18 0.75 15.16
CA VAL A 13 6.53 1.30 15.29
C VAL A 13 6.60 2.61 14.51
N GLY A 14 6.99 3.69 15.20
CA GLY A 14 7.14 5.02 14.60
C GLY A 14 6.16 6.07 15.14
N PRO A 15 6.37 7.34 14.81
CA PRO A 15 5.71 8.47 15.48
C PRO A 15 4.32 8.82 14.95
N SER A 16 3.87 8.24 13.83
CA SER A 16 2.65 8.69 13.14
C SER A 16 1.78 7.54 12.64
N SER A 17 0.53 7.50 13.10
CA SER A 17 -0.42 6.49 12.63
C SER A 17 -0.77 6.64 11.14
N SER A 18 -0.74 7.84 10.58
CA SER A 18 -1.00 8.05 9.15
C SER A 18 0.25 7.86 8.30
N HIS A 19 1.42 8.36 8.73
CA HIS A 19 2.65 8.36 7.95
C HIS A 19 3.48 7.09 8.12
N THR A 20 3.38 6.41 9.25
CA THR A 20 4.11 5.15 9.49
C THR A 20 3.18 3.94 9.36
N ALA A 21 2.17 3.80 10.23
CA ALA A 21 1.30 2.62 10.17
C ALA A 21 0.47 2.56 8.89
N GLY A 22 -0.08 3.71 8.43
CA GLY A 22 -0.81 3.79 7.17
C GLY A 22 0.07 3.46 5.96
N ALA A 23 1.32 3.93 5.95
CA ALA A 23 2.27 3.63 4.89
C ALA A 23 2.66 2.15 4.86
N ALA A 24 2.95 1.55 6.02
CA ALA A 24 3.24 0.12 6.12
C ALA A 24 2.06 -0.72 5.59
N ARG A 25 0.82 -0.36 5.95
CA ARG A 25 -0.37 -1.04 5.42
C ARG A 25 -0.54 -0.87 3.92
N ILE A 26 -0.25 0.30 3.35
CA ILE A 26 -0.28 0.50 1.89
C ILE A 26 0.70 -0.45 1.21
N GLY A 27 1.94 -0.55 1.69
CA GLY A 27 2.93 -1.49 1.16
C GLY A 27 2.49 -2.95 1.29
N LEU A 28 1.94 -3.33 2.44
CA LEU A 28 1.46 -4.69 2.72
C LEU A 28 0.30 -5.08 1.78
N ILE A 29 -0.69 -4.22 1.60
CA ILE A 29 -1.81 -4.47 0.68
C ILE A 29 -1.30 -4.53 -0.77
N ALA A 30 -0.36 -3.68 -1.15
CA ALA A 30 0.25 -3.72 -2.47
C ALA A 30 0.91 -5.09 -2.74
N ARG A 31 1.71 -5.60 -1.79
CA ARG A 31 2.30 -6.94 -1.86
C ARG A 31 1.25 -8.05 -1.95
N GLN A 32 0.20 -7.99 -1.13
CA GLN A 32 -0.87 -8.98 -1.11
C GLN A 32 -1.61 -9.04 -2.46
N LEU A 33 -1.90 -7.89 -3.06
CA LEU A 33 -2.52 -7.80 -4.38
C LEU A 33 -1.61 -8.30 -5.49
N PHE A 34 -0.31 -8.05 -5.39
CA PHE A 34 0.69 -8.54 -6.32
C PHE A 34 0.91 -10.06 -6.20
N GLY A 35 0.54 -10.64 -5.05
CA GLY A 35 0.57 -12.09 -4.79
C GLY A 35 1.92 -12.64 -4.32
N ARG A 36 2.97 -11.83 -4.34
CA ARG A 36 4.33 -12.19 -3.89
C ARG A 36 5.13 -10.93 -3.55
N GLN A 37 6.33 -11.11 -3.02
CA GLN A 37 7.28 -10.02 -2.89
C GLN A 37 7.72 -9.53 -4.28
N PRO A 38 7.67 -8.22 -4.56
CA PRO A 38 8.22 -7.69 -5.80
C PRO A 38 9.74 -7.79 -5.81
N GLU A 39 10.30 -8.00 -6.99
CA GLU A 39 11.76 -7.92 -7.22
C GLU A 39 12.19 -6.47 -7.45
N ARG A 40 11.31 -5.67 -8.06
CA ARG A 40 11.51 -4.23 -8.26
C ARG A 40 10.27 -3.47 -7.86
N ALA A 41 10.46 -2.37 -7.14
CA ALA A 41 9.39 -1.48 -6.73
C ALA A 41 9.73 -0.02 -7.02
N LYS A 42 8.85 0.70 -7.72
CA LYS A 42 8.94 2.14 -7.88
C LYS A 42 7.82 2.82 -7.12
N VAL A 43 8.17 3.63 -6.13
CA VAL A 43 7.25 4.29 -5.21
C VAL A 43 7.25 5.78 -5.48
N TYR A 44 6.07 6.34 -5.71
CA TYR A 44 5.86 7.77 -5.80
C TYR A 44 5.10 8.27 -4.60
N LEU A 45 5.66 9.25 -3.89
CA LEU A 45 5.04 9.93 -2.75
C LEU A 45 4.43 11.25 -3.19
N HIS A 46 3.22 11.53 -2.74
CA HIS A 46 2.49 12.77 -3.02
C HIS A 46 2.17 13.54 -1.74
N GLY A 47 2.10 14.86 -1.87
CA GLY A 47 1.58 15.77 -0.85
C GLY A 47 2.36 15.67 0.47
N SER A 48 1.67 15.38 1.57
CA SER A 48 2.29 15.28 2.90
C SER A 48 3.25 14.10 3.01
N PHE A 49 2.97 12.97 2.33
CA PHE A 49 3.91 11.84 2.26
C PHE A 49 5.24 12.25 1.63
N ALA A 50 5.20 13.09 0.59
CA ALA A 50 6.41 13.62 -0.04
C ALA A 50 7.14 14.65 0.85
N ALA A 51 6.38 15.55 1.50
CA ALA A 51 6.94 16.66 2.26
C ALA A 51 7.57 16.22 3.58
N THR A 52 6.96 15.26 4.28
CA THR A 52 7.35 14.85 5.64
C THR A 52 7.79 13.40 5.74
N GLY A 53 7.79 12.67 4.63
CA GLY A 53 8.00 11.22 4.60
C GLY A 53 9.29 10.75 5.26
N LYS A 54 10.40 11.44 5.01
CA LYS A 54 11.70 11.11 5.63
C LYS A 54 11.70 11.31 7.14
N GLY A 55 11.07 12.38 7.65
CA GLY A 55 11.00 12.66 9.09
C GLY A 55 10.14 11.69 9.87
N HIS A 56 9.11 11.13 9.25
CA HIS A 56 8.18 10.18 9.86
C HIS A 56 8.43 8.73 9.44
N GLY A 57 9.46 8.45 8.63
CA GLY A 57 9.79 7.11 8.16
C GLY A 57 8.74 6.51 7.22
N THR A 58 7.99 7.33 6.48
CA THR A 58 6.96 6.89 5.52
C THR A 58 7.58 6.00 4.42
N ASP A 59 8.73 6.41 3.93
CA ASP A 59 9.52 5.69 2.94
C ASP A 59 9.90 4.28 3.43
N LYS A 60 10.48 4.19 4.62
CA LYS A 60 10.85 2.91 5.25
C LYS A 60 9.63 2.05 5.55
N ALA A 61 8.55 2.65 6.02
CA ALA A 61 7.31 1.94 6.32
C ALA A 61 6.65 1.35 5.07
N LEU A 62 6.64 2.06 3.94
CA LEU A 62 6.16 1.54 2.65
C LEU A 62 6.98 0.33 2.19
N ILE A 63 8.31 0.43 2.23
CA ILE A 63 9.19 -0.67 1.85
C ILE A 63 9.02 -1.85 2.82
N ALA A 64 8.92 -1.62 4.12
CA ALA A 64 8.63 -2.65 5.11
C ALA A 64 7.32 -3.40 4.79
N GLY A 65 6.26 -2.69 4.42
CA GLY A 65 5.01 -3.29 3.98
C GLY A 65 5.18 -4.16 2.72
N LEU A 66 5.98 -3.72 1.74
CA LEU A 66 6.31 -4.51 0.55
C LEU A 66 7.11 -5.78 0.88
N LEU A 67 7.88 -5.77 1.95
CA LEU A 67 8.55 -6.95 2.51
C LEU A 67 7.60 -7.86 3.33
N GLY A 68 6.36 -7.43 3.56
CA GLY A 68 5.36 -8.19 4.31
C GLY A 68 5.33 -7.89 5.82
N MET A 69 6.02 -6.84 6.26
CA MET A 69 6.03 -6.44 7.67
C MET A 69 4.71 -5.76 8.06
N LEU A 70 4.23 -6.05 9.25
CA LEU A 70 3.09 -5.38 9.88
C LEU A 70 3.51 -4.02 10.45
N PRO A 71 2.56 -3.11 10.74
CA PRO A 71 2.86 -1.78 11.29
C PRO A 71 3.59 -1.78 12.64
N ASP A 72 3.52 -2.85 13.39
CA ASP A 72 4.18 -3.07 14.69
C ASP A 72 5.51 -3.82 14.61
N ASP A 73 5.98 -4.12 13.42
CA ASP A 73 7.26 -4.83 13.23
C ASP A 73 8.44 -3.93 13.55
N MET A 74 9.23 -4.34 14.53
CA MET A 74 10.41 -3.61 15.01
C MET A 74 11.51 -3.45 13.95
N ARG A 75 11.46 -4.20 12.85
CA ARG A 75 12.42 -4.14 11.73
C ARG A 75 12.13 -3.02 10.73
N ILE A 76 11.00 -2.32 10.84
CA ILE A 76 10.63 -1.20 9.94
C ILE A 76 11.78 -0.20 9.74
N PRO A 77 12.52 0.24 10.77
CA PRO A 77 13.63 1.17 10.58
C PRO A 77 14.78 0.64 9.70
N GLN A 78 14.96 -0.69 9.62
CA GLN A 78 15.98 -1.39 8.83
C GLN A 78 15.45 -1.92 7.48
N SER A 79 14.23 -1.56 7.09
CA SER A 79 13.57 -2.12 5.90
C SER A 79 14.35 -1.94 4.59
N PHE A 80 15.14 -0.88 4.46
CA PHE A 80 15.96 -0.64 3.27
C PHE A 80 17.13 -1.61 3.14
N GLU A 81 17.76 -1.93 4.26
CA GLU A 81 18.83 -2.90 4.35
C GLU A 81 18.29 -4.31 4.07
N ILE A 82 17.18 -4.66 4.72
CA ILE A 82 16.50 -5.95 4.54
C ILE A 82 16.03 -6.12 3.08
N ALA A 83 15.48 -5.06 2.47
CA ALA A 83 15.07 -5.11 1.06
C ALA A 83 16.23 -5.49 0.13
N LYS A 84 17.42 -4.93 0.35
CA LYS A 84 18.62 -5.25 -0.42
C LYS A 84 19.10 -6.69 -0.16
N GLU A 85 19.08 -7.13 1.09
CA GLU A 85 19.45 -8.49 1.48
C GLU A 85 18.51 -9.53 0.86
N GLU A 86 17.22 -9.22 0.76
CA GLU A 86 16.19 -10.05 0.14
C GLU A 86 16.10 -9.90 -1.39
N GLY A 87 16.98 -9.10 -2.00
CA GLY A 87 17.04 -8.92 -3.46
C GLY A 87 15.92 -8.09 -4.05
N MET A 88 15.28 -7.23 -3.25
CA MET A 88 14.27 -6.28 -3.73
C MET A 88 14.91 -4.93 -4.06
N ASP A 89 14.97 -4.58 -5.33
CA ASP A 89 15.37 -3.25 -5.78
C ASP A 89 14.21 -2.26 -5.66
N PHE A 90 14.50 -1.06 -5.17
CA PHE A 90 13.46 -0.04 -5.07
C PHE A 90 13.96 1.37 -5.35
N VAL A 91 13.06 2.20 -5.85
CA VAL A 91 13.27 3.64 -6.06
C VAL A 91 12.09 4.40 -5.47
N ILE A 92 12.38 5.46 -4.70
CA ILE A 92 11.36 6.32 -4.11
C ILE A 92 11.55 7.73 -4.64
N GLU A 93 10.50 8.28 -5.24
CA GLU A 93 10.49 9.61 -5.85
C GLU A 93 9.28 10.41 -5.37
N ASN A 94 9.43 11.73 -5.27
CA ASN A 94 8.31 12.62 -5.04
C ASN A 94 7.61 12.95 -6.36
N LYS A 95 6.27 12.93 -6.34
CA LYS A 95 5.46 13.21 -7.53
C LYS A 95 4.18 13.92 -7.15
N ASP A 96 3.88 15.01 -7.83
CA ASP A 96 2.55 15.61 -7.73
C ASP A 96 1.52 14.78 -8.51
N ILE A 97 0.45 14.35 -7.82
CA ILE A 97 -0.63 13.54 -8.39
C ILE A 97 -1.92 14.37 -8.28
N LYS A 98 -2.30 14.99 -9.38
CA LYS A 98 -3.45 15.89 -9.43
C LYS A 98 -4.71 15.25 -8.86
N GLY A 99 -5.34 15.93 -7.90
CA GLY A 99 -6.60 15.48 -7.26
C GLY A 99 -6.45 14.34 -6.26
N ALA A 100 -5.22 13.91 -5.95
CA ALA A 100 -4.98 12.87 -4.96
C ALA A 100 -5.02 13.42 -3.51
N HIS A 101 -5.33 12.53 -2.57
CA HIS A 101 -5.26 12.85 -1.14
C HIS A 101 -3.80 13.15 -0.73
N PRO A 102 -3.52 14.09 0.19
CA PRO A 102 -2.16 14.46 0.59
C PRO A 102 -1.27 13.30 1.05
N ASN A 103 -1.85 12.27 1.66
CA ASN A 103 -1.12 11.09 2.13
C ASN A 103 -1.17 9.94 1.11
N THR A 104 -0.94 10.22 -0.17
CA THR A 104 -1.02 9.23 -1.25
C THR A 104 0.36 8.67 -1.58
N ALA A 105 0.41 7.35 -1.77
CA ALA A 105 1.49 6.64 -2.43
C ALA A 105 0.97 5.95 -3.70
N GLN A 106 1.78 5.99 -4.76
CA GLN A 106 1.58 5.21 -5.98
C GLN A 106 2.77 4.25 -6.11
N ILE A 107 2.50 2.96 -6.22
CA ILE A 107 3.52 1.91 -6.24
C ILE A 107 3.38 1.14 -7.54
N ILE A 108 4.49 0.95 -8.23
CA ILE A 108 4.62 0.07 -9.39
C ILE A 108 5.50 -1.08 -8.96
N MET A 109 5.03 -2.31 -9.14
CA MET A 109 5.70 -3.54 -8.74
C MET A 109 5.95 -4.42 -9.94
N GLU A 110 7.12 -5.02 -9.98
CA GLU A 110 7.55 -5.94 -11.02
C GLU A 110 8.26 -7.15 -10.42
N ALA A 111 8.04 -8.31 -11.02
CA ALA A 111 8.79 -9.54 -10.77
C ALA A 111 8.80 -10.39 -12.04
N GLU A 112 9.79 -11.28 -12.18
CA GLU A 112 9.88 -12.17 -13.31
C GLU A 112 8.65 -13.11 -13.40
N GLY A 113 8.11 -13.27 -14.60
CA GLY A 113 6.97 -14.14 -14.86
C GLY A 113 5.61 -13.63 -14.36
N VAL A 114 5.56 -12.40 -13.80
CA VAL A 114 4.30 -11.80 -13.31
C VAL A 114 4.06 -10.46 -14.01
N PRO A 115 2.84 -10.18 -14.47
CA PRO A 115 2.52 -8.86 -15.02
C PRO A 115 2.82 -7.76 -14.01
N ALA A 116 3.43 -6.65 -14.47
CA ALA A 116 3.63 -5.48 -13.64
C ALA A 116 2.29 -4.96 -13.12
N MET A 117 2.25 -4.53 -11.85
CA MET A 117 1.05 -4.01 -11.22
C MET A 117 1.29 -2.60 -10.71
N LYS A 118 0.32 -1.74 -10.90
CA LYS A 118 0.32 -0.36 -10.41
C LYS A 118 -0.83 -0.13 -9.46
N ILE A 119 -0.52 0.23 -8.22
CA ILE A 119 -1.51 0.57 -7.20
C ILE A 119 -1.36 2.03 -6.77
N GLN A 120 -2.48 2.69 -6.50
CA GLN A 120 -2.52 3.99 -5.83
C GLN A 120 -3.42 3.90 -4.61
N ALA A 121 -2.88 4.24 -3.46
CA ALA A 121 -3.58 4.20 -2.18
C ALA A 121 -3.20 5.40 -1.33
N HIS A 122 -4.06 5.75 -0.37
CA HIS A 122 -3.78 6.81 0.58
C HIS A 122 -4.15 6.41 2.01
N SER A 123 -3.43 6.99 2.96
CA SER A 123 -3.74 6.87 4.38
C SER A 123 -4.80 7.90 4.77
N ILE A 124 -5.83 7.45 5.49
CA ILE A 124 -6.92 8.28 6.00
C ILE A 124 -6.80 8.54 7.51
N GLY A 125 -5.65 8.19 8.12
CA GLY A 125 -5.40 8.35 9.56
C GLY A 125 -5.79 7.11 10.38
N GLY A 126 -5.28 7.04 11.61
CA GLY A 126 -5.53 5.89 12.50
C GLY A 126 -4.98 4.55 11.98
N GLY A 127 -3.98 4.59 11.11
CA GLY A 127 -3.47 3.39 10.43
C GLY A 127 -4.40 2.84 9.35
N ARG A 128 -5.54 3.46 9.08
CA ARG A 128 -6.47 3.05 8.02
C ARG A 128 -6.04 3.59 6.66
N ILE A 129 -6.35 2.82 5.63
CA ILE A 129 -5.99 3.14 4.25
C ILE A 129 -7.20 3.01 3.32
N LYS A 130 -7.06 3.58 2.13
CA LYS A 130 -7.98 3.40 1.03
C LYS A 130 -7.20 3.19 -0.25
N VAL A 131 -7.44 2.08 -0.93
CA VAL A 131 -6.97 1.85 -2.29
C VAL A 131 -7.95 2.52 -3.24
N CYS A 132 -7.44 3.38 -4.11
CA CYS A 132 -8.26 4.19 -5.01
C CYS A 132 -8.03 3.92 -6.49
N LYS A 133 -6.88 3.33 -6.86
CA LYS A 133 -6.63 2.88 -8.25
C LYS A 133 -5.81 1.59 -8.27
N LEU A 134 -6.16 0.72 -9.22
CA LEU A 134 -5.42 -0.49 -9.56
C LEU A 134 -5.28 -0.57 -11.08
N ASP A 135 -4.05 -0.58 -11.58
CA ASP A 135 -3.71 -0.57 -13.02
C ASP A 135 -4.44 0.53 -13.82
N GLY A 136 -4.65 1.70 -13.17
CA GLY A 136 -5.34 2.85 -13.76
C GLY A 136 -6.86 2.82 -13.62
N ILE A 137 -7.45 1.72 -13.17
CA ILE A 137 -8.89 1.58 -12.92
C ILE A 137 -9.21 2.12 -11.52
N ASP A 138 -10.27 2.92 -11.41
CA ASP A 138 -10.76 3.42 -10.14
C ASP A 138 -11.38 2.28 -9.31
N VAL A 139 -10.91 2.13 -8.08
CA VAL A 139 -11.39 1.14 -7.10
C VAL A 139 -11.61 1.82 -5.75
N ASN A 140 -12.32 1.15 -4.84
CA ASN A 140 -12.60 1.69 -3.52
C ASN A 140 -12.69 0.58 -2.48
N PHE A 141 -11.57 0.29 -1.79
CA PHE A 141 -11.55 -0.66 -0.68
C PHE A 141 -10.45 -0.31 0.33
N SER A 142 -10.61 -0.78 1.57
CA SER A 142 -9.71 -0.45 2.70
C SER A 142 -8.72 -1.56 3.05
N GLY A 143 -8.96 -2.79 2.61
CA GLY A 143 -8.21 -3.96 3.06
C GLY A 143 -8.56 -4.43 4.49
N GLU A 144 -9.60 -3.87 5.10
CA GLU A 144 -10.11 -4.30 6.43
C GLU A 144 -11.07 -5.49 6.31
N SER A 145 -11.67 -5.67 5.16
CA SER A 145 -12.54 -6.79 4.82
C SER A 145 -11.89 -7.68 3.77
N TYR A 146 -12.25 -8.96 3.77
CA TYR A 146 -11.89 -9.85 2.69
C TYR A 146 -12.40 -9.29 1.37
N THR A 147 -11.48 -9.01 0.45
CA THR A 147 -11.78 -8.36 -0.82
C THR A 147 -11.26 -9.25 -1.94
N MET A 148 -12.14 -9.65 -2.83
CA MET A 148 -11.78 -10.38 -4.05
C MET A 148 -11.82 -9.41 -5.24
N ILE A 149 -10.73 -9.35 -5.99
CA ILE A 149 -10.62 -8.54 -7.20
C ILE A 149 -10.59 -9.48 -8.39
N ILE A 150 -11.57 -9.33 -9.28
CA ILE A 150 -11.69 -10.16 -10.48
C ILE A 150 -11.48 -9.27 -11.69
N ARG A 151 -10.44 -9.57 -12.46
CA ARG A 151 -10.25 -8.98 -13.78
C ARG A 151 -11.08 -9.75 -14.78
N ASN A 152 -12.07 -9.11 -15.36
CA ASN A 152 -13.02 -9.73 -16.30
C ASN A 152 -13.14 -8.89 -17.57
N VAL A 153 -13.43 -9.56 -18.69
CA VAL A 153 -13.94 -8.91 -19.89
C VAL A 153 -15.45 -8.75 -19.70
N ASP A 154 -15.96 -7.52 -19.84
CA ASP A 154 -17.38 -7.22 -19.64
C ASP A 154 -18.22 -7.81 -20.78
N GLU A 155 -18.76 -9.00 -20.54
CA GLU A 155 -19.64 -9.72 -21.45
C GLU A 155 -20.92 -10.14 -20.74
N PRO A 156 -22.07 -10.18 -21.41
CA PRO A 156 -23.33 -10.62 -20.83
C PRO A 156 -23.21 -11.99 -20.15
N GLY A 157 -23.67 -12.09 -18.90
CA GLY A 157 -23.70 -13.34 -18.14
C GLY A 157 -22.43 -13.67 -17.33
N ARG A 158 -21.32 -12.95 -17.52
CA ARG A 158 -20.06 -13.22 -16.80
C ARG A 158 -20.19 -13.03 -15.28
N ILE A 159 -20.87 -11.98 -14.83
CA ILE A 159 -21.09 -11.73 -13.39
C ILE A 159 -21.98 -12.83 -12.78
N LEU A 160 -22.98 -13.31 -13.53
CA LEU A 160 -23.87 -14.38 -13.04
C LEU A 160 -23.12 -15.69 -12.84
N SER A 161 -22.10 -16.00 -13.65
CA SER A 161 -21.30 -17.21 -13.49
C SER A 161 -20.45 -17.22 -12.22
N LEU A 162 -20.13 -16.02 -11.66
CA LEU A 162 -19.39 -15.89 -10.40
C LEU A 162 -20.25 -16.14 -9.16
N ILE A 163 -21.57 -16.03 -9.28
CA ILE A 163 -22.51 -16.22 -8.17
C ILE A 163 -22.80 -17.73 -7.98
N HIS A 164 -22.48 -18.55 -8.96
CA HIS A 164 -22.75 -20.01 -8.98
C HIS A 164 -21.51 -20.88 -8.66
N ILE A 165 -20.41 -20.26 -8.18
CA ILE A 165 -19.25 -20.96 -7.61
C ILE A 165 -19.46 -21.07 -6.09
#